data_a0182e2aee9b0cf0e8de5a68779e704c
#
_entry.id   a0182e2aee9b0cf0e8de5a68779e704c
#
_cell.length_a   1.000
_cell.length_b   1.000
_cell.length_c   1.000
_cell.angle_alpha   90.00
_cell.angle_beta   90.00
_cell.angle_gamma   90.00
#
_symmetry.space_group_name_H-M   'P 1'
#
loop_
_entity.id
_entity.type
_entity.pdbx_description
1 polymer ?
#
loop_
_entity_poly.entity_id
_entity_poly.type
_entity_poly.pdbx_seq_one_letter_code
_entity_poly.pdbx_strand_id
1 'polypeptide(L)'
;MKAAIVYWSGTGNTEQMADIIAGALKDKAEVTSFTAGEFTPDAVEQLDAIAFGCPAMGDEVLEESEFEPMFALCEGKLSGKRIALFGSYGWGDGAWMRSWEERCAADGAVFACDSVICNDAPDDIAKASLEALAAALCG
;
A
#
# COMPACT_ATOMS: atom_id res chain seq x y z
N MET A 1 0.29 6.88 -17.47
CA MET A 1 -0.07 5.85 -16.48
C MET A 1 -0.81 6.50 -15.30
N LYS A 2 -1.89 5.90 -14.87
CA LYS A 2 -2.64 6.36 -13.70
C LYS A 2 -2.36 5.45 -12.52
N ALA A 3 -1.87 6.01 -11.43
CA ALA A 3 -1.54 5.27 -10.22
C ALA A 3 -2.21 5.89 -9.00
N ALA A 4 -2.49 5.08 -8.00
CA ALA A 4 -3.03 5.55 -6.74
C ALA A 4 -2.21 5.02 -5.58
N ILE A 5 -2.23 5.79 -4.49
CA ILE A 5 -1.70 5.36 -3.20
C ILE A 5 -2.91 5.37 -2.27
N VAL A 6 -3.23 4.21 -1.70
CA VAL A 6 -4.39 4.04 -0.84
C VAL A 6 -3.91 3.57 0.52
N TYR A 7 -4.15 4.36 1.57
CA TYR A 7 -3.55 4.05 2.88
C TYR A 7 -4.46 4.42 4.05
N TRP A 8 -4.13 3.83 5.20
CA TRP A 8 -4.65 4.22 6.50
C TRP A 8 -3.47 4.50 7.42
N SER A 9 -3.57 5.54 8.23
CA SER A 9 -2.52 5.90 9.18
C SER A 9 -3.13 6.43 10.47
N GLY A 10 -2.65 5.90 11.60
CA GLY A 10 -3.09 6.37 12.91
C GLY A 10 -2.11 7.35 13.53
N THR A 11 -0.82 6.98 13.54
CA THR A 11 0.23 7.78 14.17
C THR A 11 0.95 8.72 13.20
N GLY A 12 0.74 8.55 11.89
CA GLY A 12 1.39 9.33 10.84
C GLY A 12 2.57 8.62 10.18
N ASN A 13 3.02 7.47 10.68
CA ASN A 13 4.18 6.78 10.09
C ASN A 13 3.87 6.24 8.71
N THR A 14 2.75 5.55 8.54
CA THR A 14 2.35 5.03 7.22
C THR A 14 2.03 6.17 6.25
N GLU A 15 1.48 7.28 6.75
CA GLU A 15 1.25 8.48 5.94
C GLU A 15 2.57 9.04 5.40
N GLN A 16 3.62 9.10 6.22
CA GLN A 16 4.94 9.54 5.78
C GLN A 16 5.48 8.62 4.66
N MET A 17 5.27 7.31 4.78
CA MET A 17 5.63 6.37 3.73
C MET A 17 4.87 6.66 2.44
N ALA A 18 3.56 6.90 2.54
CA ALA A 18 2.73 7.24 1.38
C ALA A 18 3.20 8.54 0.71
N ASP A 19 3.58 9.55 1.50
CA ASP A 19 4.08 10.82 0.98
C ASP A 19 5.40 10.65 0.22
N ILE A 20 6.27 9.78 0.69
CA ILE A 20 7.54 9.49 0.00
C ILE A 20 7.25 8.85 -1.37
N ILE A 21 6.34 7.89 -1.43
CA ILE A 21 5.96 7.25 -2.69
C ILE A 21 5.34 8.27 -3.64
N ALA A 22 4.42 9.11 -3.15
CA ALA A 22 3.75 10.12 -3.96
C ALA A 22 4.76 11.11 -4.55
N GLY A 23 5.72 11.57 -3.74
CA GLY A 23 6.77 12.47 -4.21
C GLY A 23 7.65 11.85 -5.28
N ALA A 24 7.94 10.56 -5.17
CA ALA A 24 8.74 9.85 -6.17
C ALA A 24 7.99 9.61 -7.48
N LEU A 25 6.65 9.55 -7.44
CA LEU A 25 5.83 9.28 -8.62
C LEU A 25 5.35 10.52 -9.36
N LYS A 26 5.39 11.68 -8.74
CA LYS A 26 4.71 12.87 -9.29
C LYS A 26 5.14 13.26 -10.71
N ASP A 27 6.37 12.95 -11.10
CA ASP A 27 6.88 13.25 -12.43
C ASP A 27 6.86 12.03 -13.37
N LYS A 28 6.36 10.89 -12.89
CA LYS A 28 6.38 9.63 -13.63
C LYS A 28 5.00 9.12 -14.00
N ALA A 29 3.98 9.56 -13.28
CA ALA A 29 2.62 9.07 -13.45
C ALA A 29 1.61 10.11 -12.99
N GLU A 30 0.36 9.95 -13.42
CA GLU A 30 -0.76 10.69 -12.86
C GLU A 30 -1.15 10.01 -11.55
N VAL A 31 -0.76 10.60 -10.42
CA VAL A 31 -0.87 10.00 -9.09
C VAL A 31 -1.94 10.67 -8.26
N THR A 32 -2.78 9.87 -7.62
CA THR A 32 -3.76 10.36 -6.64
C THR A 32 -3.59 9.57 -5.34
N SER A 33 -3.56 10.27 -4.22
CA SER A 33 -3.52 9.65 -2.89
C SER A 33 -4.90 9.63 -2.28
N PHE A 34 -5.28 8.49 -1.70
CA PHE A 34 -6.57 8.30 -1.03
C PHE A 34 -6.34 7.77 0.36
N THR A 35 -7.12 8.24 1.33
CA THR A 35 -7.26 7.50 2.58
C THR A 35 -8.23 6.35 2.35
N ALA A 36 -8.18 5.36 3.24
CA ALA A 36 -9.02 4.16 3.10
C ALA A 36 -10.51 4.50 2.99
N GLY A 37 -10.98 5.48 3.76
CA GLY A 37 -12.39 5.89 3.73
C GLY A 37 -12.83 6.57 2.45
N GLU A 38 -11.89 7.00 1.61
CA GLU A 38 -12.19 7.71 0.36
C GLU A 38 -12.15 6.80 -0.87
N PHE A 39 -11.56 5.63 -0.77
CA PHE A 39 -11.31 4.76 -1.92
C PHE A 39 -12.46 3.78 -2.14
N THR A 40 -12.85 3.59 -3.41
CA THR A 40 -13.95 2.69 -3.76
C THR A 40 -13.50 1.65 -4.78
N PRO A 41 -14.18 0.49 -4.84
CA PRO A 41 -13.82 -0.56 -5.81
C PRO A 41 -13.86 -0.08 -7.26
N ASP A 42 -14.77 0.84 -7.60
CA ASP A 42 -14.88 1.35 -8.96
C ASP A 42 -13.60 2.06 -9.41
N ALA A 43 -12.89 2.70 -8.48
CA ALA A 43 -11.64 3.37 -8.80
C ALA A 43 -10.54 2.41 -9.24
N VAL A 44 -10.57 1.16 -8.77
CA VAL A 44 -9.57 0.14 -9.14
C VAL A 44 -9.52 -0.04 -10.66
N GLU A 45 -10.67 -0.06 -11.31
CA GLU A 45 -10.74 -0.28 -12.76
C GLU A 45 -10.16 0.87 -13.57
N GLN A 46 -10.10 2.07 -12.99
CA GLN A 46 -9.58 3.27 -13.64
C GLN A 46 -8.07 3.40 -13.52
N LEU A 47 -7.43 2.54 -12.74
CA LEU A 47 -6.02 2.66 -12.38
C LEU A 47 -5.17 1.58 -13.02
N ASP A 48 -3.93 1.94 -13.39
CA ASP A 48 -2.96 1.00 -13.92
C ASP A 48 -2.18 0.30 -12.81
N ALA A 49 -1.96 1.00 -11.69
CA ALA A 49 -1.19 0.47 -10.57
C ALA A 49 -1.64 1.09 -9.26
N ILE A 50 -1.56 0.34 -8.16
CA ILE A 50 -1.98 0.80 -6.84
C ILE A 50 -0.96 0.39 -5.78
N ALA A 51 -0.54 1.36 -4.96
CA ALA A 51 0.23 1.07 -3.75
C ALA A 51 -0.73 1.14 -2.56
N PHE A 52 -0.92 0.01 -1.88
CA PHE A 52 -1.75 -0.06 -0.68
C PHE A 52 -0.88 -0.01 0.56
N GLY A 53 -1.23 0.85 1.51
CA GLY A 53 -0.49 1.01 2.75
C GLY A 53 -1.36 0.91 3.98
N CYS A 54 -0.93 0.10 4.95
CA CYS A 54 -1.62 -0.08 6.22
C CYS A 54 -0.63 -0.55 7.29
N PRO A 55 -0.63 0.08 8.48
CA PRO A 55 0.25 -0.38 9.54
C PRO A 55 -0.24 -1.69 10.16
N ALA A 56 0.65 -2.37 10.89
CA ALA A 56 0.26 -3.51 11.71
C ALA A 56 -0.58 -2.99 12.88
N MET A 57 -1.74 -3.58 13.09
CA MET A 57 -2.65 -3.20 14.17
C MET A 57 -2.92 -4.39 15.08
N GLY A 58 -3.08 -4.13 16.38
CA GLY A 58 -3.45 -5.17 17.35
C GLY A 58 -2.58 -6.42 17.25
N ASP A 59 -3.17 -7.54 16.91
CA ASP A 59 -2.49 -8.84 16.80
C ASP A 59 -1.91 -9.06 15.40
N GLU A 60 -1.24 -8.05 14.84
CA GLU A 60 -0.65 -8.06 13.49
C GLU A 60 -1.71 -8.34 12.42
N VAL A 61 -2.72 -7.48 12.38
CA VAL A 61 -3.77 -7.50 11.37
C VAL A 61 -3.87 -6.11 10.73
N LEU A 62 -4.60 -6.02 9.61
CA LEU A 62 -4.91 -4.73 8.99
C LEU A 62 -5.87 -3.95 9.89
N GLU A 63 -5.88 -2.63 9.74
CA GLU A 63 -6.79 -1.78 10.50
C GLU A 63 -8.24 -2.18 10.17
N GLU A 64 -9.05 -2.41 11.19
CA GLU A 64 -10.34 -3.08 11.06
C GLU A 64 -11.54 -2.19 10.76
N SER A 65 -11.47 -0.89 11.09
CA SER A 65 -12.64 -0.02 10.97
C SER A 65 -12.82 0.62 9.60
N GLU A 66 -11.75 0.92 8.91
CA GLU A 66 -11.79 1.57 7.59
C GLU A 66 -11.02 0.83 6.53
N PHE A 67 -9.80 0.38 6.82
CA PHE A 67 -8.95 -0.24 5.80
C PHE A 67 -9.45 -1.62 5.41
N GLU A 68 -9.69 -2.49 6.37
CA GLU A 68 -10.15 -3.86 6.09
C GLU A 68 -11.47 -3.89 5.29
N PRO A 69 -12.49 -3.12 5.67
CA PRO A 69 -13.73 -3.08 4.89
C PRO A 69 -13.52 -2.57 3.46
N MET A 70 -12.71 -1.54 3.29
CA MET A 70 -12.40 -0.99 1.97
C MET A 70 -11.66 -2.04 1.13
N PHE A 71 -10.63 -2.66 1.70
CA PHE A 71 -9.82 -3.63 0.98
C PHE A 71 -10.64 -4.86 0.58
N ALA A 72 -11.48 -5.34 1.48
CA ALA A 72 -12.36 -6.48 1.19
C ALA A 72 -13.28 -6.20 0.01
N LEU A 73 -13.79 -4.97 -0.12
CA LEU A 73 -14.61 -4.59 -1.26
C LEU A 73 -13.82 -4.53 -2.56
N CYS A 74 -12.53 -4.22 -2.49
CA CYS A 74 -11.68 -4.09 -3.68
C CYS A 74 -11.10 -5.42 -4.16
N GLU A 75 -11.07 -6.45 -3.31
CA GLU A 75 -10.38 -7.71 -3.63
C GLU A 75 -10.86 -8.38 -4.91
N GLY A 76 -12.15 -8.33 -5.20
CA GLY A 76 -12.71 -8.93 -6.41
C GLY A 76 -12.25 -8.27 -7.71
N LYS A 77 -11.58 -7.12 -7.63
CA LYS A 77 -11.12 -6.37 -8.79
C LYS A 77 -9.59 -6.35 -8.92
N LEU A 78 -8.89 -7.10 -8.07
CA LEU A 78 -7.43 -7.09 -8.06
C LEU A 78 -6.77 -8.10 -9.00
N SER A 79 -7.51 -9.04 -9.58
CA SER A 79 -6.95 -10.02 -10.48
C SER A 79 -6.26 -9.34 -11.67
N GLY A 80 -4.97 -9.62 -11.84
CA GLY A 80 -4.16 -9.02 -12.91
C GLY A 80 -3.74 -7.58 -12.66
N LYS A 81 -4.17 -6.97 -11.56
CA LYS A 81 -3.83 -5.59 -11.24
C LYS A 81 -2.42 -5.50 -10.64
N ARG A 82 -1.62 -4.57 -11.13
CA ARG A 82 -0.27 -4.32 -10.59
C ARG A 82 -0.41 -3.57 -9.26
N ILE A 83 0.16 -4.14 -8.20
CA ILE A 83 0.11 -3.55 -6.87
C ILE A 83 1.46 -3.59 -6.18
N ALA A 84 1.58 -2.78 -5.12
CA ALA A 84 2.67 -2.85 -4.16
C ALA A 84 2.08 -2.60 -2.77
N LEU A 85 2.70 -3.18 -1.75
CA LEU A 85 2.23 -3.06 -0.38
C LEU A 85 3.30 -2.40 0.48
N PHE A 86 2.87 -1.58 1.43
CA PHE A 86 3.78 -0.96 2.38
C PHE A 86 3.09 -0.74 3.72
N GLY A 87 3.87 -0.53 4.76
CA GLY A 87 3.31 -0.23 6.07
C GLY A 87 4.35 -0.16 7.17
N SER A 88 3.99 0.53 8.25
CA SER A 88 4.82 0.66 9.44
C SER A 88 4.34 -0.28 10.54
N TYR A 89 5.24 -0.67 11.44
CA TYR A 89 4.89 -1.48 12.60
C TYR A 89 5.66 -1.01 13.83
N GLY A 90 5.09 -1.20 15.02
CA GLY A 90 5.75 -0.83 16.28
C GLY A 90 6.32 -2.05 17.00
N TRP A 91 5.68 -3.21 16.85
CA TRP A 91 6.12 -4.47 17.45
C TRP A 91 5.74 -5.63 16.52
N GLY A 92 6.26 -6.79 16.83
CA GLY A 92 6.07 -7.94 15.95
C GLY A 92 7.17 -8.04 14.91
N ASP A 93 6.99 -8.91 13.94
CA ASP A 93 8.02 -9.26 12.96
C ASP A 93 7.57 -9.18 11.49
N GLY A 94 6.48 -8.49 11.22
CA GLY A 94 5.97 -8.35 9.87
C GLY A 94 4.94 -9.41 9.46
N ALA A 95 4.41 -10.16 10.43
CA ALA A 95 3.42 -11.20 10.12
C ALA A 95 2.18 -10.65 9.41
N TRP A 96 1.73 -9.44 9.78
CA TRP A 96 0.57 -8.82 9.11
C TRP A 96 0.82 -8.63 7.62
N MET A 97 2.05 -8.28 7.25
CA MET A 97 2.39 -8.04 5.85
C MET A 97 2.50 -9.36 5.09
N ARG A 98 3.07 -10.39 5.69
CA ARG A 98 3.14 -11.72 5.06
C ARG A 98 1.74 -12.28 4.80
N SER A 99 0.84 -12.15 5.77
CA SER A 99 -0.56 -12.57 5.59
C SER A 99 -1.26 -11.77 4.51
N TRP A 100 -0.99 -10.48 4.45
CA TRP A 100 -1.57 -9.61 3.43
C TRP A 100 -1.06 -9.96 2.03
N GLU A 101 0.23 -10.26 1.90
CA GLU A 101 0.80 -10.71 0.64
C GLU A 101 0.15 -12.01 0.16
N GLU A 102 -0.05 -12.97 1.06
CA GLU A 102 -0.72 -14.22 0.72
C GLU A 102 -2.16 -13.97 0.24
N ARG A 103 -2.86 -13.07 0.90
CA ARG A 103 -4.23 -12.69 0.55
C ARG A 103 -4.28 -12.07 -0.85
N CYS A 104 -3.37 -11.15 -1.15
CA CYS A 104 -3.31 -10.51 -2.46
C CYS A 104 -2.92 -11.50 -3.56
N ALA A 105 -2.02 -12.42 -3.28
CA ALA A 105 -1.64 -13.48 -4.22
C ALA A 105 -2.84 -14.37 -4.55
N ALA A 106 -3.63 -14.72 -3.53
CA ALA A 106 -4.85 -15.51 -3.72
C ALA A 106 -5.89 -14.76 -4.56
N ASP A 107 -5.90 -13.43 -4.50
CA ASP A 107 -6.79 -12.59 -5.31
C ASP A 107 -6.31 -12.44 -6.76
N GLY A 108 -5.13 -12.95 -7.09
CA GLY A 108 -4.58 -12.87 -8.43
C GLY A 108 -3.89 -11.55 -8.75
N ALA A 109 -3.59 -10.73 -7.76
CA ALA A 109 -2.88 -9.47 -7.96
C ALA A 109 -1.43 -9.73 -8.42
N VAL A 110 -0.86 -8.78 -9.16
CA VAL A 110 0.51 -8.86 -9.66
C VAL A 110 1.36 -7.89 -8.83
N PHE A 111 2.33 -8.44 -8.08
CA PHE A 111 3.22 -7.60 -7.28
C PHE A 111 4.28 -6.95 -8.15
N ALA A 112 4.38 -5.62 -8.08
CA ALA A 112 5.41 -4.87 -8.80
C ALA A 112 6.80 -5.09 -8.19
N CYS A 113 6.85 -5.33 -6.87
CA CYS A 113 8.09 -5.52 -6.12
C CYS A 113 7.77 -6.12 -4.76
N ASP A 114 8.81 -6.38 -3.97
CA ASP A 114 8.63 -6.81 -2.58
C ASP A 114 7.97 -5.70 -1.76
N SER A 115 7.20 -6.09 -0.76
CA SER A 115 6.57 -5.15 0.15
C SER A 115 7.61 -4.39 0.95
N VAL A 116 7.33 -3.12 1.27
CA VAL A 116 8.21 -2.30 2.10
C VAL A 116 7.60 -2.12 3.47
N ILE A 117 8.31 -2.56 4.50
CA ILE A 117 7.89 -2.37 5.89
C ILE A 117 9.00 -1.61 6.63
N CYS A 118 8.62 -0.83 7.64
CA CYS A 118 9.59 -0.16 8.48
C CYS A 118 9.10 -0.14 9.93
N ASN A 119 10.04 -0.10 10.86
CA ASN A 119 9.74 0.00 12.29
C ASN A 119 9.56 1.49 12.62
N ASP A 120 8.38 1.84 13.13
CA ASP A 120 8.00 3.23 13.46
C ASP A 120 8.10 4.14 12.23
N ALA A 121 8.72 5.32 12.34
CA ALA A 121 8.82 6.26 11.22
C ALA A 121 9.85 5.78 10.18
N PRO A 122 9.64 6.06 8.89
CA PRO A 122 10.60 5.65 7.86
C PRO A 122 11.93 6.39 8.04
N ASP A 123 13.01 5.60 8.08
CA ASP A 123 14.38 6.10 8.11
C ASP A 123 14.93 6.23 6.66
N ASP A 124 16.23 6.53 6.53
CA ASP A 124 16.84 6.70 5.20
C ASP A 124 16.83 5.42 4.38
N ILE A 125 16.95 4.25 5.03
CA ILE A 125 16.88 2.95 4.35
C ILE A 125 15.47 2.71 3.83
N ALA A 126 14.47 2.94 4.67
CA ALA A 126 13.08 2.80 4.28
C ALA A 126 12.71 3.76 3.16
N LYS A 127 13.19 5.01 3.23
CA LYS A 127 12.97 6.00 2.19
C LYS A 127 13.48 5.51 0.84
N ALA A 128 14.71 4.98 0.80
CA ALA A 128 15.27 4.45 -0.44
C ALA A 128 14.45 3.28 -0.98
N SER A 129 13.97 2.40 -0.08
CA SER A 129 13.12 1.27 -0.47
C SER A 129 11.78 1.73 -1.02
N LEU A 130 11.19 2.79 -0.45
CA LEU A 130 9.92 3.34 -0.91
C LEU A 130 10.08 4.03 -2.28
N GLU A 131 11.21 4.68 -2.50
CA GLU A 131 11.51 5.27 -3.81
C GLU A 131 11.69 4.17 -4.88
N ALA A 132 12.32 3.06 -4.51
CA ALA A 132 12.44 1.90 -5.38
C ALA A 132 11.09 1.24 -5.66
N LEU A 133 10.22 1.18 -4.66
CA LEU A 133 8.84 0.69 -4.82
C LEU A 133 8.10 1.54 -5.85
N ALA A 134 8.20 2.86 -5.73
CA ALA A 134 7.56 3.78 -6.66
C ALA A 134 8.05 3.53 -8.09
N ALA A 135 9.37 3.39 -8.28
CA ALA A 135 9.94 3.13 -9.59
C ALA A 135 9.43 1.79 -10.18
N ALA A 136 9.33 0.75 -9.36
CA ALA A 136 8.83 -0.56 -9.80
C ALA A 136 7.34 -0.51 -10.14
N LEU A 137 6.56 0.24 -9.36
CA LEU A 137 5.11 0.32 -9.55
C LEU A 137 4.75 0.92 -10.91
N CYS A 138 5.46 1.94 -11.33
CA CYS A 138 5.20 2.67 -12.57
C CYS A 138 6.29 2.49 -13.64
N GLY A 139 7.12 1.51 -13.44
CA GLY A 139 8.21 1.19 -14.36
C GLY A 139 7.81 0.42 -15.60
#